data_87d32a386e1c3c3ecafc196abcb4af52
#
_entry.id   87d32a386e1c3c3ecafc196abcb4af52
#
_cell.length_a   1.000
_cell.length_b   1.000
_cell.length_c   1.000
_cell.angle_alpha   90.00
_cell.angle_beta   90.00
_cell.angle_gamma   90.00
#
_symmetry.space_group_name_H-M   'P 1'
#
loop_
_entity.id
_entity.type
_entity.pdbx_description
1 polymer ?
#
loop_
_entity_poly.entity_id
_entity_poly.type
_entity_poly.pdbx_seq_one_letter_code
_entity_poly.pdbx_strand_id
1 'polypeptide(L)'
;MAAPRSRRIRLWQDRIETEVEISGSGPPLVYLHGPWGLPPDRSFVARLAEACTVYAPRHPGTTPGDENAVHVLFGWLDLLVYYGELFDRLALAAPFALVGHSFGGLVAAEFAAAAPGSVRKLALIDPVGLWRDDIPVKNWMILRDDERRPSLFADPQGAAAQAFFATPTDAKERAAVLASFVWAQACTGKFVWPVPDRGLKNRIHRIAVPTLLVWGDDDRIIAPAYAEEFVKGIRGARVELVAKAGHLPHLEQSGAVAKAVLDFIAG
;
A
#
# COMPACT_ATOMS: atom_id res chain seq x y z
N MET A 1 -7.29 4.59 -22.53
CA MET A 1 -8.02 4.09 -21.33
C MET A 1 -9.02 5.13 -20.88
N ALA A 2 -10.20 4.72 -20.35
CA ALA A 2 -11.13 5.66 -19.74
C ALA A 2 -10.49 6.32 -18.51
N ALA A 3 -10.83 7.59 -18.25
CA ALA A 3 -10.36 8.27 -17.05
C ALA A 3 -10.80 7.52 -15.78
N PRO A 4 -9.97 7.49 -14.71
CA PRO A 4 -10.36 6.90 -13.45
C PRO A 4 -11.63 7.58 -12.92
N ARG A 5 -12.58 6.79 -12.41
CA ARG A 5 -13.76 7.29 -11.73
C ARG A 5 -13.55 7.22 -10.23
N SER A 6 -14.04 8.20 -9.50
CA SER A 6 -14.05 8.20 -8.04
C SER A 6 -15.43 7.82 -7.53
N ARG A 7 -15.46 7.02 -6.46
CA ARG A 7 -16.68 6.67 -5.73
C ARG A 7 -16.45 6.90 -4.25
N ARG A 8 -17.38 7.58 -3.57
CA ARG A 8 -17.37 7.74 -2.13
C ARG A 8 -18.28 6.70 -1.48
N ILE A 9 -17.75 6.00 -0.51
CA ILE A 9 -18.41 4.90 0.21
C ILE A 9 -18.56 5.31 1.68
N ARG A 10 -19.77 5.23 2.19
CA ARG A 10 -20.04 5.44 3.61
C ARG A 10 -19.95 4.12 4.36
N LEU A 11 -19.25 4.13 5.48
CA LEU A 11 -18.87 2.99 6.30
C LEU A 11 -19.07 3.33 7.77
N TRP A 12 -19.00 2.29 8.61
CA TRP A 12 -19.01 2.46 10.07
C TRP A 12 -20.25 3.21 10.57
N GLN A 13 -21.44 2.78 10.08
CA GLN A 13 -22.71 3.44 10.35
C GLN A 13 -22.72 4.92 9.90
N ASP A 14 -22.24 5.17 8.69
CA ASP A 14 -22.12 6.48 8.05
C ASP A 14 -21.18 7.48 8.74
N ARG A 15 -20.35 7.01 9.67
CA ARG A 15 -19.37 7.84 10.41
C ARG A 15 -18.05 8.05 9.68
N ILE A 16 -17.80 7.27 8.65
CA ILE A 16 -16.59 7.32 7.81
C ILE A 16 -17.01 7.39 6.35
N GLU A 17 -16.43 8.32 5.61
CA GLU A 17 -16.54 8.35 4.16
C GLU A 17 -15.18 8.05 3.52
N THR A 18 -15.15 7.06 2.63
CA THR A 18 -13.92 6.65 1.94
C THR A 18 -14.05 6.87 0.45
N GLU A 19 -13.11 7.62 -0.11
CA GLU A 19 -12.96 7.75 -1.55
C GLU A 19 -12.19 6.55 -2.12
N VAL A 20 -12.74 5.95 -3.18
CA VAL A 20 -12.13 4.84 -3.90
C VAL A 20 -11.97 5.24 -5.36
N GLU A 21 -10.74 5.29 -5.84
CA GLU A 21 -10.45 5.44 -7.27
C GLU A 21 -10.66 4.08 -7.96
N ILE A 22 -11.39 4.07 -9.08
CA ILE A 22 -11.71 2.85 -9.83
C ILE A 22 -11.26 3.04 -11.27
N SER A 23 -10.42 2.13 -11.76
CA SER A 23 -9.84 2.18 -13.10
C SER A 23 -9.91 0.82 -13.79
N GLY A 24 -10.00 0.83 -15.12
CA GLY A 24 -9.96 -0.38 -15.94
C GLY A 24 -11.25 -1.18 -15.97
N SER A 25 -11.14 -2.39 -16.51
CA SER A 25 -12.21 -3.39 -16.61
C SER A 25 -11.60 -4.79 -16.54
N GLY A 26 -12.35 -5.77 -16.02
CA GLY A 26 -11.88 -7.14 -15.84
C GLY A 26 -12.03 -7.62 -14.39
N PRO A 27 -11.32 -8.69 -14.00
CA PRO A 27 -11.39 -9.22 -12.65
C PRO A 27 -11.04 -8.18 -11.58
N PRO A 28 -11.69 -8.22 -10.41
CA PRO A 28 -11.45 -7.23 -9.36
C PRO A 28 -10.05 -7.40 -8.74
N LEU A 29 -9.38 -6.26 -8.59
CA LEU A 29 -8.10 -6.10 -7.91
C LEU A 29 -8.19 -4.92 -6.96
N VAL A 30 -7.87 -5.12 -5.69
CA VAL A 30 -7.74 -4.03 -4.73
C VAL A 30 -6.28 -3.66 -4.58
N TYR A 31 -5.97 -2.37 -4.68
CA TYR A 31 -4.64 -1.83 -4.41
C TYR A 31 -4.64 -0.94 -3.17
N LEU A 32 -3.92 -1.36 -2.14
CA LEU A 32 -3.72 -0.59 -0.90
C LEU A 32 -2.36 0.12 -0.96
N HIS A 33 -2.39 1.44 -0.97
CA HIS A 33 -1.19 2.28 -1.10
C HIS A 33 -0.35 2.36 0.18
N GLY A 34 0.83 2.95 0.09
CA GLY A 34 1.73 3.20 1.22
C GLY A 34 1.28 4.35 2.12
N PRO A 35 2.11 4.72 3.12
CA PRO A 35 1.72 5.67 4.15
C PRO A 35 1.62 7.14 3.69
N TRP A 36 2.01 7.43 2.46
CA TRP A 36 2.02 8.80 1.93
C TRP A 36 0.78 9.18 1.13
N GLY A 37 -0.25 8.34 1.14
CA GLY A 37 -1.43 8.50 0.30
C GLY A 37 -1.26 7.84 -1.07
N LEU A 38 -2.28 7.97 -1.92
CA LEU A 38 -2.17 7.55 -3.31
C LEU A 38 -1.16 8.47 -4.03
N PRO A 39 -0.09 7.92 -4.65
CA PRO A 39 0.93 8.74 -5.29
C PRO A 39 0.33 9.55 -6.46
N PRO A 40 0.87 10.74 -6.76
CA PRO A 40 0.42 11.53 -7.92
C PRO A 40 0.57 10.78 -9.25
N ASP A 41 1.68 10.05 -9.40
CA ASP A 41 1.90 9.17 -10.56
C ASP A 41 1.00 7.94 -10.46
N ARG A 42 0.12 7.76 -11.41
CA ARG A 42 -0.81 6.65 -11.55
C ARG A 42 -0.34 5.59 -12.54
N SER A 43 0.88 5.67 -13.04
CA SER A 43 1.39 4.77 -14.10
C SER A 43 1.29 3.29 -13.70
N PHE A 44 1.61 2.95 -12.46
CA PHE A 44 1.46 1.59 -11.94
C PHE A 44 0.00 1.13 -11.93
N VAL A 45 -0.90 1.94 -11.36
CA VAL A 45 -2.34 1.63 -11.31
C VAL A 45 -2.91 1.54 -12.72
N ALA A 46 -2.50 2.44 -13.63
CA ALA A 46 -2.93 2.43 -15.02
C ALA A 46 -2.54 1.13 -15.74
N ARG A 47 -1.32 0.62 -15.51
CA ARG A 47 -0.88 -0.66 -16.07
C ARG A 47 -1.66 -1.85 -15.52
N LEU A 48 -1.95 -1.88 -14.21
CA LEU A 48 -2.82 -2.90 -13.64
C LEU A 48 -4.24 -2.85 -14.25
N ALA A 49 -4.72 -1.65 -14.52
CA ALA A 49 -6.04 -1.41 -15.10
C ALA A 49 -6.18 -1.84 -16.57
N GLU A 50 -5.08 -2.20 -17.25
CA GLU A 50 -5.12 -2.79 -18.59
C GLU A 50 -5.77 -4.18 -18.59
N ALA A 51 -5.69 -4.92 -17.46
CA ALA A 51 -6.20 -6.30 -17.36
C ALA A 51 -7.20 -6.51 -16.21
N CYS A 52 -7.34 -5.55 -15.28
CA CYS A 52 -8.15 -5.66 -14.08
C CYS A 52 -9.05 -4.45 -13.89
N THR A 53 -10.14 -4.63 -13.13
CA THR A 53 -10.81 -3.50 -12.49
C THR A 53 -10.09 -3.21 -11.18
N VAL A 54 -9.31 -2.15 -11.14
CA VAL A 54 -8.50 -1.76 -9.98
C VAL A 54 -9.31 -0.84 -9.08
N TYR A 55 -9.45 -1.22 -7.81
CA TYR A 55 -10.04 -0.43 -6.74
C TYR A 55 -8.91 0.06 -5.83
N ALA A 56 -8.69 1.35 -5.80
CA ALA A 56 -7.65 1.98 -4.97
C ALA A 56 -8.30 2.88 -3.91
N PRO A 57 -8.68 2.33 -2.74
CA PRO A 57 -9.26 3.12 -1.65
C PRO A 57 -8.20 3.99 -0.98
N ARG A 58 -8.61 5.16 -0.51
CA ARG A 58 -7.83 5.96 0.41
C ARG A 58 -7.88 5.35 1.81
N HIS A 59 -6.78 5.43 2.54
CA HIS A 59 -6.77 5.03 3.96
C HIS A 59 -7.66 5.94 4.82
N PRO A 60 -8.19 5.44 5.95
CA PRO A 60 -9.03 6.25 6.85
C PRO A 60 -8.37 7.57 7.24
N GLY A 61 -9.11 8.67 7.11
CA GLY A 61 -8.64 10.02 7.37
C GLY A 61 -7.88 10.69 6.23
N THR A 62 -7.65 9.99 5.10
CA THR A 62 -6.96 10.57 3.93
C THR A 62 -7.91 10.93 2.78
N THR A 63 -9.21 10.72 2.96
CA THR A 63 -10.24 11.20 2.04
C THR A 63 -10.46 12.69 2.25
N PRO A 64 -10.37 13.53 1.21
CA PRO A 64 -10.64 14.96 1.35
C PRO A 64 -12.07 15.23 1.86
N GLY A 65 -12.17 15.99 2.94
CA GLY A 65 -13.44 16.32 3.60
C GLY A 65 -13.87 15.33 4.68
N ASP A 66 -13.11 14.25 4.93
CA ASP A 66 -13.33 13.31 6.03
C ASP A 66 -12.04 12.96 6.78
N GLU A 67 -11.27 13.99 7.12
CA GLU A 67 -10.00 13.85 7.85
C GLU A 67 -10.21 13.25 9.24
N ASN A 68 -11.39 13.42 9.83
CA ASN A 68 -11.72 12.89 11.15
C ASN A 68 -11.97 11.38 11.17
N ALA A 69 -12.13 10.73 10.03
CA ALA A 69 -12.38 9.30 9.91
C ALA A 69 -11.34 8.44 10.68
N VAL A 70 -10.08 8.87 10.70
CA VAL A 70 -9.02 8.17 11.44
C VAL A 70 -9.28 8.11 12.96
N HIS A 71 -10.02 9.05 13.53
CA HIS A 71 -10.33 9.08 14.95
C HIS A 71 -11.48 8.17 15.34
N VAL A 72 -12.30 7.76 14.38
CA VAL A 72 -13.43 6.84 14.59
C VAL A 72 -12.96 5.41 14.85
N LEU A 73 -11.85 5.01 14.21
CA LEU A 73 -11.26 3.69 14.38
C LEU A 73 -10.31 3.69 15.57
N PHE A 74 -10.51 2.82 16.54
CA PHE A 74 -9.74 2.83 17.78
C PHE A 74 -8.36 2.18 17.62
N GLY A 75 -8.27 1.08 16.87
CA GLY A 75 -7.02 0.33 16.74
C GLY A 75 -6.97 -0.59 15.53
N TRP A 76 -6.03 -1.55 15.60
CA TRP A 76 -5.73 -2.44 14.48
C TRP A 76 -6.92 -3.32 14.07
N LEU A 77 -7.67 -3.85 15.06
CA LEU A 77 -8.84 -4.66 14.77
C LEU A 77 -9.90 -3.87 14.01
N ASP A 78 -10.16 -2.63 14.46
CA ASP A 78 -11.13 -1.76 13.78
C ASP A 78 -10.73 -1.46 12.35
N LEU A 79 -9.43 -1.30 12.10
CA LEU A 79 -8.91 -1.09 10.74
C LEU A 79 -9.18 -2.29 9.84
N LEU A 80 -9.00 -3.52 10.34
CA LEU A 80 -9.28 -4.73 9.56
C LEU A 80 -10.79 -4.90 9.29
N VAL A 81 -11.62 -4.64 10.29
CA VAL A 81 -13.10 -4.67 10.16
C VAL A 81 -13.55 -3.59 9.16
N TYR A 82 -12.96 -2.38 9.23
CA TYR A 82 -13.23 -1.32 8.26
C TYR A 82 -12.95 -1.75 6.82
N TYR A 83 -11.82 -2.41 6.55
CA TYR A 83 -11.52 -2.92 5.22
C TYR A 83 -12.48 -4.03 4.79
N GLY A 84 -12.89 -4.90 5.71
CA GLY A 84 -13.91 -5.91 5.45
C GLY A 84 -15.22 -5.26 5.00
N GLU A 85 -15.74 -4.29 5.77
CA GLU A 85 -16.96 -3.56 5.42
C GLU A 85 -16.81 -2.79 4.08
N LEU A 86 -15.65 -2.18 3.83
CA LEU A 86 -15.37 -1.49 2.57
C LEU A 86 -15.47 -2.46 1.38
N PHE A 87 -14.87 -3.64 1.46
CA PHE A 87 -14.88 -4.61 0.36
C PHE A 87 -16.29 -5.17 0.13
N ASP A 88 -17.07 -5.38 1.19
CA ASP A 88 -18.49 -5.77 1.10
C ASP A 88 -19.32 -4.67 0.40
N ARG A 89 -19.12 -3.40 0.79
CA ARG A 89 -19.84 -2.25 0.18
C ARG A 89 -19.44 -1.98 -1.27
N LEU A 90 -18.24 -2.36 -1.65
CA LEU A 90 -17.80 -2.33 -3.05
C LEU A 90 -18.42 -3.44 -3.88
N ALA A 91 -19.06 -4.43 -3.24
CA ALA A 91 -19.62 -5.62 -3.85
C ALA A 91 -18.61 -6.34 -4.76
N LEU A 92 -17.38 -6.47 -4.27
CA LEU A 92 -16.33 -7.17 -5.00
C LEU A 92 -16.72 -8.64 -5.15
N ALA A 93 -16.60 -9.15 -6.39
CA ALA A 93 -16.72 -10.59 -6.60
C ALA A 93 -15.56 -11.30 -5.86
N ALA A 94 -15.89 -11.93 -4.74
CA ALA A 94 -14.92 -12.69 -3.96
C ALA A 94 -14.72 -14.10 -4.56
N PRO A 95 -13.49 -14.67 -4.46
CA PRO A 95 -12.29 -14.06 -3.94
C PRO A 95 -11.62 -13.13 -4.98
N PHE A 96 -11.13 -11.97 -4.54
CA PHE A 96 -10.46 -10.97 -5.38
C PHE A 96 -8.93 -10.99 -5.23
N ALA A 97 -8.20 -10.33 -6.14
CA ALA A 97 -6.77 -10.09 -5.99
C ALA A 97 -6.52 -8.89 -5.08
N LEU A 98 -5.56 -9.02 -4.15
CA LEU A 98 -5.18 -7.98 -3.21
C LEU A 98 -3.71 -7.63 -3.38
N VAL A 99 -3.43 -6.36 -3.64
CA VAL A 99 -2.08 -5.81 -3.80
C VAL A 99 -1.87 -4.75 -2.74
N GLY A 100 -0.76 -4.79 -2.02
CA GLY A 100 -0.47 -3.78 -1.01
C GLY A 100 0.99 -3.34 -1.02
N HIS A 101 1.23 -2.03 -0.92
CA HIS A 101 2.56 -1.46 -0.81
C HIS A 101 2.83 -0.96 0.61
N SER A 102 3.99 -1.28 1.18
CA SER A 102 4.46 -0.76 2.48
C SER A 102 3.41 -0.95 3.59
N PHE A 103 2.83 0.13 4.13
CA PHE A 103 1.70 0.07 5.08
C PHE A 103 0.49 -0.67 4.50
N GLY A 104 0.13 -0.37 3.25
CA GLY A 104 -0.94 -1.11 2.56
C GLY A 104 -0.60 -2.60 2.39
N GLY A 105 0.68 -2.94 2.30
CA GLY A 105 1.18 -4.32 2.31
C GLY A 105 0.95 -5.02 3.65
N LEU A 106 1.20 -4.33 4.76
CA LEU A 106 0.88 -4.84 6.10
C LEU A 106 -0.63 -5.08 6.24
N VAL A 107 -1.45 -4.10 5.85
CA VAL A 107 -2.92 -4.24 5.90
C VAL A 107 -3.37 -5.42 5.04
N ALA A 108 -2.84 -5.56 3.83
CA ALA A 108 -3.17 -6.65 2.92
C ALA A 108 -2.80 -8.03 3.50
N ALA A 109 -1.60 -8.15 4.09
CA ALA A 109 -1.15 -9.39 4.73
C ALA A 109 -2.03 -9.77 5.93
N GLU A 110 -2.31 -8.82 6.81
CA GLU A 110 -3.18 -9.03 7.98
C GLU A 110 -4.61 -9.36 7.57
N PHE A 111 -5.15 -8.69 6.55
CA PHE A 111 -6.48 -8.99 6.02
C PHE A 111 -6.54 -10.41 5.43
N ALA A 112 -5.54 -10.80 4.64
CA ALA A 112 -5.46 -12.15 4.08
C ALA A 112 -5.32 -13.24 5.16
N ALA A 113 -4.63 -12.94 6.27
CA ALA A 113 -4.52 -13.83 7.41
C ALA A 113 -5.83 -13.93 8.23
N ALA A 114 -6.58 -12.84 8.34
CA ALA A 114 -7.82 -12.76 9.11
C ALA A 114 -9.04 -13.30 8.32
N ALA A 115 -9.06 -13.08 6.99
CA ALA A 115 -10.18 -13.45 6.10
C ALA A 115 -9.70 -14.30 4.89
N PRO A 116 -9.20 -15.52 5.11
CA PRO A 116 -8.52 -16.31 4.08
C PRO A 116 -9.40 -16.69 2.88
N GLY A 117 -10.72 -16.64 3.01
CA GLY A 117 -11.66 -16.91 1.91
C GLY A 117 -11.92 -15.72 0.98
N SER A 118 -11.52 -14.51 1.37
CA SER A 118 -11.85 -13.29 0.63
C SER A 118 -10.80 -12.94 -0.44
N VAL A 119 -9.57 -13.43 -0.29
CA VAL A 119 -8.45 -13.12 -1.17
C VAL A 119 -8.12 -14.34 -2.02
N ARG A 120 -8.01 -14.15 -3.35
CA ARG A 120 -7.60 -15.19 -4.30
C ARG A 120 -6.08 -15.25 -4.46
N LYS A 121 -5.45 -14.11 -4.57
CA LYS A 121 -4.00 -13.92 -4.72
C LYS A 121 -3.57 -12.66 -4.00
N LEU A 122 -2.42 -12.72 -3.37
CA LEU A 122 -1.85 -11.64 -2.59
C LEU A 122 -0.51 -11.20 -3.20
N ALA A 123 -0.37 -9.93 -3.55
CA ALA A 123 0.91 -9.35 -3.92
C ALA A 123 1.32 -8.26 -2.92
N LEU A 124 2.48 -8.39 -2.34
CA LEU A 124 3.02 -7.49 -1.33
C LEU A 124 4.26 -6.78 -1.90
N ILE A 125 4.22 -5.46 -1.97
CA ILE A 125 5.29 -4.63 -2.50
C ILE A 125 5.97 -3.94 -1.31
N ASP A 126 7.23 -4.29 -1.02
CA ASP A 126 8.01 -3.76 0.12
C ASP A 126 7.18 -3.65 1.41
N PRO A 127 6.50 -4.73 1.86
CA PRO A 127 5.56 -4.66 2.97
C PRO A 127 6.29 -4.42 4.30
N VAL A 128 5.77 -3.52 5.14
CA VAL A 128 6.14 -3.44 6.55
C VAL A 128 5.37 -4.51 7.34
N GLY A 129 5.79 -4.80 8.58
CA GLY A 129 5.00 -5.64 9.50
C GLY A 129 5.78 -6.72 10.23
N LEU A 130 7.02 -6.96 9.83
CA LEU A 130 7.97 -7.83 10.56
C LEU A 130 9.12 -7.00 11.10
N TRP A 131 9.81 -7.55 12.10
CA TRP A 131 10.96 -6.89 12.74
C TRP A 131 12.12 -7.84 12.96
N ARG A 132 13.31 -7.32 12.69
CA ARG A 132 14.59 -7.94 13.01
C ARG A 132 15.46 -6.95 13.77
N ASP A 133 16.00 -7.34 14.92
CA ASP A 133 16.85 -6.48 15.74
C ASP A 133 18.21 -6.18 15.08
N ASP A 134 18.69 -7.12 14.25
CA ASP A 134 19.95 -6.98 13.51
C ASP A 134 19.85 -6.10 12.26
N ILE A 135 18.64 -5.93 11.71
CA ILE A 135 18.36 -5.09 10.54
C ILE A 135 17.09 -4.27 10.82
N PRO A 136 17.15 -3.23 11.64
CA PRO A 136 15.96 -2.47 12.03
C PRO A 136 15.32 -1.74 10.85
N VAL A 137 13.98 -1.77 10.78
CA VAL A 137 13.20 -0.97 9.83
C VAL A 137 13.40 0.51 10.14
N LYS A 138 13.73 1.29 9.12
CA LYS A 138 13.91 2.73 9.28
C LYS A 138 12.55 3.40 9.51
N ASN A 139 12.47 4.24 10.54
CA ASN A 139 11.25 4.98 10.81
C ASN A 139 11.08 6.15 9.82
N TRP A 140 10.27 5.94 8.79
CA TRP A 140 10.02 6.93 7.73
C TRP A 140 9.26 8.18 8.18
N MET A 141 8.60 8.14 9.36
CA MET A 141 7.81 9.27 9.87
C MET A 141 8.68 10.39 10.43
N ILE A 142 9.91 10.07 10.85
CA ILE A 142 10.84 11.02 11.45
C ILE A 142 12.04 11.35 10.57
N LEU A 143 12.05 10.89 9.32
CA LEU A 143 13.12 11.22 8.38
C LEU A 143 13.14 12.71 8.08
N ARG A 144 14.33 13.29 8.18
CA ARG A 144 14.57 14.67 7.75
C ARG A 144 14.45 14.76 6.23
N ASP A 145 14.27 15.96 5.72
CA ASP A 145 14.05 16.16 4.28
C ASP A 145 15.25 15.71 3.42
N ASP A 146 16.47 15.88 3.92
CA ASP A 146 17.70 15.43 3.28
C ASP A 146 17.88 13.91 3.28
N GLU A 147 17.27 13.21 4.24
CA GLU A 147 17.31 11.75 4.37
C GLU A 147 16.17 11.05 3.63
N ARG A 148 15.05 11.72 3.44
CA ARG A 148 13.81 11.11 2.93
C ARG A 148 13.96 10.61 1.50
N ARG A 149 14.46 11.45 0.59
CA ARG A 149 14.64 11.06 -0.81
C ARG A 149 15.59 9.88 -0.98
N PRO A 150 16.82 9.91 -0.45
CA PRO A 150 17.74 8.78 -0.59
C PRO A 150 17.32 7.53 0.18
N SER A 151 16.39 7.64 1.14
CA SER A 151 15.85 6.45 1.81
C SER A 151 14.73 5.79 1.02
N LEU A 152 13.94 6.56 0.27
CA LEU A 152 12.76 6.05 -0.44
C LEU A 152 13.07 5.60 -1.87
N PHE A 153 14.06 6.19 -2.53
CA PHE A 153 14.36 5.96 -3.94
C PHE A 153 15.80 5.48 -4.13
N ALA A 154 16.00 4.52 -5.01
CA ALA A 154 17.34 4.11 -5.46
C ALA A 154 18.03 5.25 -6.20
N ASP A 155 17.28 5.97 -7.06
CA ASP A 155 17.72 7.23 -7.68
C ASP A 155 16.98 8.43 -7.09
N PRO A 156 17.54 9.09 -6.07
CA PRO A 156 16.93 10.25 -5.41
C PRO A 156 16.74 11.47 -6.32
N GLN A 157 17.45 11.52 -7.46
CA GLN A 157 17.37 12.58 -8.46
C GLN A 157 16.57 12.15 -9.71
N GLY A 158 16.13 10.90 -9.75
CA GLY A 158 15.40 10.32 -10.87
C GLY A 158 14.00 10.92 -11.03
N ALA A 159 13.41 10.67 -12.20
CA ALA A 159 12.08 11.20 -12.56
C ALA A 159 10.99 10.79 -11.57
N ALA A 160 11.02 9.56 -11.04
CA ALA A 160 10.06 9.07 -10.06
C ALA A 160 10.13 9.86 -8.74
N ALA A 161 11.34 10.11 -8.23
CA ALA A 161 11.55 10.91 -7.02
C ALA A 161 11.14 12.37 -7.24
N GLN A 162 11.48 12.95 -8.39
CA GLN A 162 11.06 14.31 -8.74
C GLN A 162 9.53 14.43 -8.79
N ALA A 163 8.84 13.51 -9.47
CA ALA A 163 7.39 13.50 -9.55
C ALA A 163 6.71 13.30 -8.19
N PHE A 164 7.25 12.40 -7.36
CA PHE A 164 6.70 12.10 -6.03
C PHE A 164 6.77 13.30 -5.08
N PHE A 165 7.85 14.07 -5.12
CA PHE A 165 8.07 15.27 -4.28
C PHE A 165 7.73 16.58 -4.99
N ALA A 166 7.14 16.53 -6.18
CA ALA A 166 6.70 17.72 -6.87
C ALA A 166 5.64 18.47 -6.06
N THR A 167 5.81 19.77 -5.95
CA THR A 167 4.84 20.64 -5.29
C THR A 167 4.47 21.80 -6.22
N PRO A 168 3.22 22.32 -6.11
CA PRO A 168 2.80 23.51 -6.85
C PRO A 168 3.68 24.73 -6.55
N THR A 169 3.75 25.64 -7.50
CA THR A 169 4.44 26.93 -7.33
C THR A 169 3.67 27.88 -6.45
N ASP A 170 2.35 27.83 -6.49
CA ASP A 170 1.50 28.61 -5.59
C ASP A 170 1.72 28.21 -4.13
N ALA A 171 1.90 29.19 -3.26
CA ALA A 171 2.25 28.95 -1.86
C ALA A 171 1.13 28.26 -1.07
N LYS A 172 -0.13 28.58 -1.36
CA LYS A 172 -1.30 28.00 -0.67
C LYS A 172 -1.52 26.54 -1.12
N GLU A 173 -1.43 26.29 -2.41
CA GLU A 173 -1.54 24.92 -2.96
C GLU A 173 -0.39 24.03 -2.47
N ARG A 174 0.83 24.57 -2.45
CA ARG A 174 2.00 23.87 -1.90
C ARG A 174 1.81 23.51 -0.43
N ALA A 175 1.35 24.44 0.39
CA ALA A 175 1.08 24.19 1.80
C ALA A 175 0.02 23.08 1.97
N ALA A 176 -1.03 23.08 1.16
CA ALA A 176 -2.07 22.05 1.19
C ALA A 176 -1.52 20.66 0.81
N VAL A 177 -0.68 20.56 -0.22
CA VAL A 177 -0.03 19.30 -0.62
C VAL A 177 0.87 18.77 0.49
N LEU A 178 1.72 19.63 1.08
CA LEU A 178 2.60 19.24 2.18
C LEU A 178 1.81 18.82 3.42
N ALA A 179 0.76 19.54 3.77
CA ALA A 179 -0.11 19.18 4.89
C ALA A 179 -0.78 17.81 4.65
N SER A 180 -1.29 17.56 3.46
CA SER A 180 -1.90 16.26 3.11
C SER A 180 -0.89 15.12 3.17
N PHE A 181 0.35 15.35 2.74
CA PHE A 181 1.42 14.36 2.82
C PHE A 181 1.76 13.99 4.28
N VAL A 182 1.92 14.99 5.14
CA VAL A 182 2.19 14.78 6.57
C VAL A 182 0.98 14.12 7.25
N TRP A 183 -0.22 14.56 6.91
CA TRP A 183 -1.46 14.00 7.46
C TRP A 183 -1.64 12.53 7.10
N ALA A 184 -1.38 12.14 5.86
CA ALA A 184 -1.45 10.74 5.44
C ALA A 184 -0.51 9.85 6.26
N GLN A 185 0.71 10.32 6.53
CA GLN A 185 1.65 9.60 7.40
C GLN A 185 1.13 9.51 8.84
N ALA A 186 0.53 10.57 9.38
CA ALA A 186 -0.04 10.56 10.73
C ALA A 186 -1.21 9.58 10.84
N CYS A 187 -2.12 9.54 9.84
CA CYS A 187 -3.24 8.62 9.80
C CYS A 187 -2.78 7.15 9.81
N THR A 188 -1.81 6.81 8.97
CA THR A 188 -1.26 5.45 8.92
C THR A 188 -0.39 5.14 10.14
N GLY A 189 0.34 6.14 10.63
CA GLY A 189 1.15 6.07 11.84
C GLY A 189 0.36 5.63 13.07
N LYS A 190 -0.88 6.08 13.21
CA LYS A 190 -1.79 5.65 14.29
C LYS A 190 -1.86 4.12 14.41
N PHE A 191 -1.86 3.41 13.30
CA PHE A 191 -2.03 1.96 13.29
C PHE A 191 -0.71 1.19 13.32
N VAL A 192 0.36 1.76 12.79
CA VAL A 192 1.66 1.08 12.71
C VAL A 192 2.63 1.44 13.84
N TRP A 193 2.35 2.53 14.56
CA TRP A 193 3.22 2.96 15.68
C TRP A 193 3.01 2.10 16.95
N PRO A 194 4.09 1.78 17.67
CA PRO A 194 5.49 1.97 17.25
C PRO A 194 5.85 1.01 16.11
N VAL A 195 6.53 1.55 15.09
CA VAL A 195 7.18 0.67 14.14
C VAL A 195 8.09 -0.22 14.97
N PRO A 196 7.99 -1.52 14.88
CA PRO A 196 7.77 -2.28 13.65
C PRO A 196 6.67 -3.32 13.65
N ASP A 197 6.57 -4.10 14.70
CA ASP A 197 5.79 -5.34 14.68
C ASP A 197 4.48 -5.14 15.45
N ARG A 198 3.38 -5.21 14.70
CA ARG A 198 2.01 -5.21 15.27
C ARG A 198 1.48 -6.63 15.47
N GLY A 199 2.37 -7.62 15.48
CA GLY A 199 2.06 -9.02 15.71
C GLY A 199 1.76 -9.83 14.44
N LEU A 200 2.05 -9.30 13.23
CA LEU A 200 1.91 -10.06 11.98
C LEU A 200 2.65 -11.39 12.05
N LYS A 201 3.85 -11.43 12.64
CA LYS A 201 4.64 -12.66 12.81
C LYS A 201 3.87 -13.81 13.46
N ASN A 202 2.88 -13.50 14.32
CA ASN A 202 2.07 -14.50 15.00
C ASN A 202 0.90 -15.00 14.14
N ARG A 203 0.56 -14.30 13.05
CA ARG A 203 -0.60 -14.56 12.20
C ARG A 203 -0.23 -14.89 10.76
N ILE A 204 0.96 -14.53 10.32
CA ILE A 204 1.43 -14.64 8.92
C ILE A 204 1.28 -16.06 8.35
N HIS A 205 1.43 -17.10 9.20
CA HIS A 205 1.25 -18.50 8.82
C HIS A 205 -0.18 -18.85 8.38
N ARG A 206 -1.16 -17.98 8.68
CA ARG A 206 -2.56 -18.14 8.26
C ARG A 206 -2.81 -17.68 6.82
N ILE A 207 -1.85 -17.00 6.20
CA ILE A 207 -1.92 -16.63 4.79
C ILE A 207 -1.76 -17.92 3.96
N ALA A 208 -2.89 -18.44 3.47
CA ALA A 208 -2.97 -19.71 2.75
C ALA A 208 -3.10 -19.54 1.23
N VAL A 209 -3.16 -18.30 0.75
CA VAL A 209 -3.32 -17.98 -0.68
C VAL A 209 -1.96 -17.84 -1.37
N PRO A 210 -1.88 -18.11 -2.70
CA PRO A 210 -0.66 -17.81 -3.44
C PRO A 210 -0.22 -16.38 -3.20
N THR A 211 1.05 -16.21 -2.85
CA THR A 211 1.59 -14.90 -2.46
C THR A 211 2.86 -14.58 -3.24
N LEU A 212 2.90 -13.36 -3.80
CA LEU A 212 4.06 -12.76 -4.44
C LEU A 212 4.59 -11.62 -3.57
N LEU A 213 5.88 -11.63 -3.28
CA LEU A 213 6.62 -10.54 -2.67
C LEU A 213 7.40 -9.85 -3.79
N VAL A 214 7.17 -8.56 -4.00
CA VAL A 214 7.93 -7.73 -4.93
C VAL A 214 8.76 -6.77 -4.11
N TRP A 215 10.08 -6.71 -4.33
CA TRP A 215 10.95 -5.93 -3.46
C TRP A 215 11.98 -5.15 -4.26
N GLY A 216 12.14 -3.85 -3.95
CA GLY A 216 13.23 -3.06 -4.51
C GLY A 216 14.58 -3.55 -3.97
N ASP A 217 15.57 -3.77 -4.85
CA ASP A 217 16.87 -4.30 -4.46
C ASP A 217 17.72 -3.31 -3.63
N ASP A 218 17.36 -2.02 -3.66
CA ASP A 218 17.97 -0.94 -2.88
C ASP A 218 16.97 -0.28 -1.90
N ASP A 219 16.01 -1.05 -1.36
CA ASP A 219 15.10 -0.55 -0.32
C ASP A 219 15.87 -0.27 0.97
N ARG A 220 15.97 1.03 1.31
CA ARG A 220 16.68 1.54 2.49
C ARG A 220 15.74 1.88 3.66
N ILE A 221 14.44 1.61 3.52
CA ILE A 221 13.43 1.69 4.59
C ILE A 221 13.25 0.31 5.21
N ILE A 222 12.98 -0.69 4.37
CA ILE A 222 12.76 -2.08 4.75
C ILE A 222 13.68 -2.93 3.90
N ALA A 223 14.85 -3.30 4.46
CA ALA A 223 15.89 -3.99 3.70
C ALA A 223 15.34 -5.24 2.97
N PRO A 224 15.80 -5.55 1.75
CA PRO A 224 15.32 -6.71 0.96
C PRO A 224 15.45 -8.05 1.69
N ALA A 225 16.35 -8.14 2.68
CA ALA A 225 16.47 -9.30 3.55
C ALA A 225 15.18 -9.66 4.33
N TYR A 226 14.25 -8.71 4.48
CA TYR A 226 12.92 -8.99 5.05
C TYR A 226 12.06 -9.88 4.18
N ALA A 227 12.29 -9.93 2.85
CA ALA A 227 11.57 -10.83 1.97
C ALA A 227 11.68 -12.29 2.42
N GLU A 228 12.86 -12.68 2.92
CA GLU A 228 13.08 -14.04 3.47
C GLU A 228 12.21 -14.31 4.71
N GLU A 229 11.99 -13.32 5.57
CA GLU A 229 11.15 -13.47 6.76
C GLU A 229 9.68 -13.69 6.39
N PHE A 230 9.21 -12.99 5.34
CA PHE A 230 7.87 -13.24 4.79
C PHE A 230 7.77 -14.63 4.16
N VAL A 231 8.78 -15.07 3.41
CA VAL A 231 8.82 -16.43 2.81
C VAL A 231 8.81 -17.52 3.88
N LYS A 232 9.54 -17.33 4.98
CA LYS A 232 9.51 -18.27 6.12
C LYS A 232 8.12 -18.35 6.75
N GLY A 233 7.39 -17.22 6.78
CA GLY A 233 6.06 -17.13 7.39
C GLY A 233 4.90 -17.55 6.48
N ILE A 234 5.03 -17.40 5.15
CA ILE A 234 3.97 -17.65 4.17
C ILE A 234 4.33 -18.84 3.29
N ARG A 235 3.62 -19.94 3.48
CA ARG A 235 3.87 -21.17 2.72
C ARG A 235 3.72 -20.94 1.21
N GLY A 236 4.79 -21.18 0.46
CA GLY A 236 4.78 -21.10 -1.01
C GLY A 236 4.84 -19.68 -1.56
N ALA A 237 5.17 -18.70 -0.73
CA ALA A 237 5.44 -17.34 -1.21
C ALA A 237 6.63 -17.32 -2.17
N ARG A 238 6.52 -16.46 -3.20
CA ARG A 238 7.58 -16.21 -4.19
C ARG A 238 8.12 -14.80 -4.00
N VAL A 239 9.40 -14.61 -4.28
CA VAL A 239 10.05 -13.30 -4.23
C VAL A 239 10.50 -12.90 -5.62
N GLU A 240 10.26 -11.65 -5.98
CA GLU A 240 10.80 -10.98 -7.16
C GLU A 240 11.52 -9.71 -6.71
N LEU A 241 12.84 -9.65 -6.92
CA LEU A 241 13.64 -8.47 -6.67
C LEU A 241 13.62 -7.57 -7.90
N VAL A 242 13.35 -6.30 -7.68
CA VAL A 242 13.28 -5.27 -8.73
C VAL A 242 14.57 -4.46 -8.71
N ALA A 243 15.39 -4.66 -9.74
CA ALA A 243 16.67 -3.97 -9.86
C ALA A 243 16.48 -2.45 -10.01
N LYS A 244 17.43 -1.68 -9.41
CA LYS A 244 17.43 -0.20 -9.45
C LYS A 244 16.13 0.41 -8.92
N ALA A 245 15.64 -0.12 -7.83
CA ALA A 245 14.45 0.37 -7.16
C ALA A 245 14.66 0.39 -5.64
N GLY A 246 14.23 1.48 -5.01
CA GLY A 246 14.18 1.65 -3.56
C GLY A 246 12.84 1.16 -2.99
N HIS A 247 12.37 1.83 -1.95
CA HIS A 247 11.13 1.50 -1.24
C HIS A 247 9.84 1.77 -2.07
N LEU A 248 9.96 2.41 -3.22
CA LEU A 248 8.84 2.73 -4.11
C LEU A 248 9.04 2.10 -5.51
N PRO A 249 9.31 0.77 -5.60
CA PRO A 249 9.64 0.13 -6.88
C PRO A 249 8.52 0.27 -7.91
N HIS A 250 7.27 0.33 -7.47
CA HIS A 250 6.11 0.54 -8.33
C HIS A 250 6.05 1.96 -8.96
N LEU A 251 6.86 2.90 -8.49
CA LEU A 251 7.04 4.22 -9.10
C LEU A 251 8.34 4.28 -9.94
N GLU A 252 9.44 3.72 -9.44
CA GLU A 252 10.72 3.73 -10.14
C GLU A 252 10.75 2.77 -11.34
N GLN A 253 10.14 1.60 -11.19
CA GLN A 253 10.11 0.52 -12.19
C GLN A 253 8.66 0.06 -12.46
N SER A 254 7.75 1.01 -12.67
CA SER A 254 6.30 0.75 -12.74
C SER A 254 5.93 -0.35 -13.73
N GLY A 255 6.62 -0.44 -14.87
CA GLY A 255 6.41 -1.46 -15.89
C GLY A 255 6.77 -2.87 -15.41
N ALA A 256 7.93 -3.03 -14.79
CA ALA A 256 8.42 -4.31 -14.29
C ALA A 256 7.52 -4.81 -13.14
N VAL A 257 7.22 -3.93 -12.16
CA VAL A 257 6.37 -4.29 -11.02
C VAL A 257 4.95 -4.64 -11.46
N ALA A 258 4.35 -3.86 -12.37
CA ALA A 258 3.01 -4.16 -12.87
C ALA A 258 2.98 -5.49 -13.65
N LYS A 259 4.01 -5.76 -14.48
CA LYS A 259 4.13 -7.03 -15.19
C LYS A 259 4.22 -8.21 -14.22
N ALA A 260 5.09 -8.15 -13.22
CA ALA A 260 5.24 -9.18 -12.20
C ALA A 260 3.90 -9.48 -11.49
N VAL A 261 3.19 -8.43 -11.06
CA VAL A 261 1.88 -8.56 -10.41
C VAL A 261 0.85 -9.16 -11.36
N LEU A 262 0.75 -8.68 -12.60
CA LEU A 262 -0.24 -9.18 -13.58
C LEU A 262 0.03 -10.63 -13.99
N ASP A 263 1.27 -10.99 -14.28
CA ASP A 263 1.64 -12.38 -14.60
C ASP A 263 1.30 -13.33 -13.44
N PHE A 264 1.59 -12.88 -12.20
CA PHE A 264 1.25 -13.65 -11.02
C PHE A 264 -0.27 -13.80 -10.84
N ILE A 265 -1.06 -12.75 -11.07
CA ILE A 265 -2.52 -12.80 -10.90
C ILE A 265 -3.18 -13.65 -11.99
N ALA A 266 -2.66 -13.65 -13.21
CA ALA A 266 -3.21 -14.41 -14.34
C ALA A 266 -2.96 -15.92 -14.23
N GLY A 267 -1.77 -16.34 -13.79
CA GLY A 267 -1.42 -17.77 -13.58
C GLY A 267 -2.03 -18.34 -12.32
#